data_7615cc501cadcd0b3ce6414cdb44e02d
#
_entry.id   7615cc501cadcd0b3ce6414cdb44e02d
#
_cell.length_a   1.000
_cell.length_b   1.000
_cell.length_c   1.000
_cell.angle_alpha   90.00
_cell.angle_beta   90.00
_cell.angle_gamma   90.00
#
_symmetry.space_group_name_H-M   'P 1'
#
loop_
_entity.id
_entity.type
_entity.pdbx_description
1 polymer ?
#
loop_
_entity_poly.entity_id
_entity_poly.type
_entity_poly.pdbx_seq_one_letter_code
_entity_poly.pdbx_strand_id
1 'polypeptide(L)'
;MEGSTSHWDKARDLFSKAALYNPGFAMARSSMALADFQLGNIDEAEKELIKLIRRYPTFADARAALTALSWSNGEAGKAESNWIAVTELDPRYSDEEWLKKIRRWPPQPIRNLMNFIDLK
;
A
#
# COMPACT_ATOMS: atom_id res chain seq x y z
N MET A 1 19.14 10.95 1.19
CA MET A 1 18.97 10.08 0.13
C MET A 1 17.52 9.71 -0.08
N GLU A 2 17.34 8.87 -0.95
CA GLU A 2 16.05 8.58 -1.34
C GLU A 2 15.28 7.98 -0.26
N GLY A 3 14.05 8.13 -0.23
CA GLY A 3 13.23 7.67 0.83
C GLY A 3 13.31 8.49 2.07
N SER A 4 13.90 9.70 2.00
CA SER A 4 13.90 10.58 3.14
C SER A 4 12.46 10.92 3.51
N THR A 5 12.23 11.20 4.78
CA THR A 5 10.89 11.56 5.26
C THR A 5 10.35 12.77 4.49
N SER A 6 11.22 13.73 4.21
CA SER A 6 10.82 14.93 3.49
C SER A 6 10.25 14.62 2.10
N HIS A 7 10.88 13.67 1.40
CA HIS A 7 10.40 13.26 0.09
C HIS A 7 8.98 12.66 0.16
N TRP A 8 8.75 11.78 1.13
CA TRP A 8 7.46 11.13 1.24
C TRP A 8 6.38 12.04 1.80
N ASP A 9 6.75 13.03 2.62
CA ASP A 9 5.82 14.06 3.05
C ASP A 9 5.25 14.83 1.85
N LYS A 10 6.13 15.22 0.92
CA LYS A 10 5.69 15.94 -0.27
C LYS A 10 4.82 15.06 -1.15
N ALA A 11 5.21 13.80 -1.29
CA ALA A 11 4.41 12.86 -2.10
C ALA A 11 3.02 12.70 -1.50
N ARG A 12 2.93 12.54 -0.19
CA ARG A 12 1.65 12.41 0.48
C ARG A 12 0.77 13.63 0.26
N ASP A 13 1.37 14.83 0.33
CA ASP A 13 0.61 16.06 0.12
C ASP A 13 0.07 16.15 -1.30
N LEU A 14 0.86 15.76 -2.29
CA LEU A 14 0.40 15.75 -3.68
C LEU A 14 -0.74 14.77 -3.90
N PHE A 15 -0.61 13.57 -3.34
CA PHE A 15 -1.66 12.55 -3.46
C PHE A 15 -2.93 12.99 -2.72
N SER A 16 -2.77 13.67 -1.58
CA SER A 16 -3.89 14.18 -0.82
C SER A 16 -4.67 15.23 -1.61
N LYS A 17 -3.95 16.12 -2.30
CA LYS A 17 -4.59 17.13 -3.14
C LYS A 17 -5.32 16.48 -4.31
N ALA A 18 -4.71 15.47 -4.94
CA ALA A 18 -5.36 14.76 -6.04
C ALA A 18 -6.65 14.11 -5.57
N ALA A 19 -6.64 13.49 -4.39
CA ALA A 19 -7.82 12.84 -3.84
C ALA A 19 -8.91 13.86 -3.47
N LEU A 20 -8.50 15.06 -3.06
CA LEU A 20 -9.44 16.12 -2.71
C LEU A 20 -10.23 16.58 -3.93
N TYR A 21 -9.53 16.81 -5.05
CA TYR A 21 -10.19 17.25 -6.29
C TYR A 21 -10.90 16.12 -7.00
N ASN A 22 -10.50 14.90 -6.76
CA ASN A 22 -11.08 13.75 -7.44
C ASN A 22 -11.20 12.58 -6.46
N PRO A 23 -12.19 12.67 -5.54
CA PRO A 23 -12.30 11.66 -4.46
C PRO A 23 -12.45 10.24 -4.95
N GLY A 24 -12.92 10.05 -6.19
CA GLY A 24 -13.06 8.71 -6.76
C GLY A 24 -11.77 8.16 -7.34
N PHE A 25 -10.68 8.91 -7.29
CA PHE A 25 -9.43 8.47 -7.87
C PHE A 25 -8.72 7.52 -6.90
N ALA A 26 -9.05 6.24 -7.01
CA ALA A 26 -8.62 5.23 -6.05
C ALA A 26 -7.10 5.07 -5.99
N MET A 27 -6.43 5.15 -7.15
CA MET A 27 -4.99 4.95 -7.17
C MET A 27 -4.25 6.05 -6.41
N ALA A 28 -4.69 7.29 -6.53
CA ALA A 28 -4.07 8.39 -5.78
C ALA A 28 -4.26 8.19 -4.28
N ARG A 29 -5.42 7.72 -3.86
CA ARG A 29 -5.70 7.48 -2.45
C ARG A 29 -4.86 6.32 -1.91
N SER A 30 -4.67 5.29 -2.71
CA SER A 30 -3.81 4.18 -2.33
C SER A 30 -2.36 4.65 -2.17
N SER A 31 -1.89 5.47 -3.10
CA SER A 31 -0.53 6.03 -3.02
C SER A 31 -0.35 6.91 -1.80
N MET A 32 -1.38 7.69 -1.43
CA MET A 32 -1.33 8.50 -0.22
C MET A 32 -1.21 7.61 1.02
N ALA A 33 -1.97 6.52 1.06
CA ALA A 33 -1.90 5.59 2.18
C ALA A 33 -0.53 4.94 2.28
N LEU A 34 0.07 4.60 1.15
CA LEU A 34 1.42 4.02 1.14
C LEU A 34 2.46 5.03 1.63
N ALA A 35 2.29 6.31 1.29
CA ALA A 35 3.17 7.35 1.80
C ALA A 35 3.02 7.51 3.31
N ASP A 36 1.78 7.44 3.82
CA ASP A 36 1.53 7.46 5.26
C ASP A 36 2.21 6.27 5.94
N PHE A 37 2.14 5.09 5.32
CA PHE A 37 2.80 3.89 5.83
C PHE A 37 4.31 4.14 5.96
N GLN A 38 4.92 4.70 4.90
CA GLN A 38 6.35 4.98 4.90
C GLN A 38 6.73 5.98 5.99
N LEU A 39 5.86 6.94 6.28
CA LEU A 39 6.10 7.95 7.30
C LEU A 39 5.82 7.48 8.72
N GLY A 40 5.29 6.27 8.87
CA GLY A 40 4.97 5.73 10.18
C GLY A 40 3.56 6.05 10.64
N ASN A 41 2.74 6.67 9.80
CA ASN A 41 1.34 6.97 10.11
C ASN A 41 0.49 5.74 9.82
N ILE A 42 0.70 4.70 10.61
CA ILE A 42 0.15 3.38 10.32
C ILE A 42 -1.38 3.36 10.43
N ASP A 43 -1.92 3.97 11.48
CA ASP A 43 -3.38 3.98 11.68
C ASP A 43 -4.10 4.69 10.55
N GLU A 44 -3.54 5.82 10.08
CA GLU A 44 -4.14 6.57 8.98
C GLU A 44 -4.08 5.76 7.69
N ALA A 45 -2.94 5.12 7.44
CA ALA A 45 -2.79 4.29 6.26
C ALA A 45 -3.80 3.15 6.27
N GLU A 46 -3.95 2.48 7.41
CA GLU A 46 -4.88 1.37 7.52
C GLU A 46 -6.32 1.79 7.27
N LYS A 47 -6.73 2.90 7.87
CA LYS A 47 -8.10 3.39 7.69
C LYS A 47 -8.40 3.68 6.23
N GLU A 48 -7.47 4.34 5.54
CA GLU A 48 -7.67 4.70 4.15
C GLU A 48 -7.73 3.44 3.26
N LEU A 49 -6.84 2.49 3.50
CA LEU A 49 -6.82 1.26 2.72
C LEU A 49 -8.09 0.42 2.92
N ILE A 50 -8.58 0.36 4.15
CA ILE A 50 -9.81 -0.37 4.43
C ILE A 50 -10.98 0.28 3.71
N LYS A 51 -11.07 1.60 3.71
CA LYS A 51 -12.12 2.30 2.97
C LYS A 51 -12.05 1.97 1.48
N LEU A 52 -10.82 1.93 0.95
CA LEU A 52 -10.64 1.64 -0.46
C LEU A 52 -11.12 0.24 -0.84
N ILE A 53 -10.80 -0.78 -0.05
CA ILE A 53 -11.22 -2.14 -0.40
C ILE A 53 -12.69 -2.36 -0.15
N ARG A 54 -13.32 -1.59 0.72
CA ARG A 54 -14.76 -1.66 0.90
C ARG A 54 -15.48 -1.11 -0.32
N ARG A 55 -14.95 -0.02 -0.86
CA ARG A 55 -15.55 0.59 -2.05
C ARG A 55 -15.17 -0.14 -3.33
N TYR A 56 -13.93 -0.61 -3.41
CA TYR A 56 -13.39 -1.28 -4.60
C TYR A 56 -12.76 -2.60 -4.19
N PRO A 57 -13.58 -3.64 -3.96
CA PRO A 57 -13.06 -4.92 -3.42
C PRO A 57 -12.02 -5.60 -4.31
N THR A 58 -12.04 -5.31 -5.61
CA THR A 58 -11.09 -5.92 -6.55
C THR A 58 -9.89 -5.02 -6.86
N PHE A 59 -9.70 -3.97 -6.09
CA PHE A 59 -8.56 -3.07 -6.29
C PHE A 59 -7.32 -3.69 -5.66
N ALA A 60 -6.52 -4.34 -6.48
CA ALA A 60 -5.38 -5.14 -6.00
C ALA A 60 -4.34 -4.32 -5.25
N ASP A 61 -4.10 -3.07 -5.67
CA ASP A 61 -3.06 -2.24 -5.04
C ASP A 61 -3.34 -2.03 -3.55
N ALA A 62 -4.57 -1.69 -3.20
CA ALA A 62 -4.93 -1.47 -1.80
C ALA A 62 -4.87 -2.76 -0.99
N ARG A 63 -5.25 -3.88 -1.60
CA ARG A 63 -5.19 -5.16 -0.90
C ARG A 63 -3.74 -5.60 -0.64
N ALA A 64 -2.85 -5.36 -1.63
CA ALA A 64 -1.44 -5.67 -1.44
C ALA A 64 -0.82 -4.78 -0.36
N ALA A 65 -1.18 -3.49 -0.35
CA ALA A 65 -0.72 -2.57 0.68
C ALA A 65 -1.21 -3.00 2.06
N LEU A 66 -2.46 -3.44 2.18
CA LEU A 66 -2.98 -3.95 3.44
C LEU A 66 -2.28 -5.22 3.88
N THR A 67 -1.88 -6.08 2.92
CA THR A 67 -1.11 -7.27 3.24
C THR A 67 0.19 -6.87 3.97
N ALA A 68 0.92 -5.93 3.38
CA ALA A 68 2.19 -5.47 3.95
C ALA A 68 1.97 -4.82 5.31
N LEU A 69 0.93 -4.01 5.44
CA LEU A 69 0.66 -3.29 6.68
C LEU A 69 0.22 -4.24 7.78
N SER A 70 -0.69 -5.17 7.48
CA SER A 70 -1.16 -6.16 8.46
C SER A 70 -0.01 -7.03 8.94
N TRP A 71 0.87 -7.43 8.02
CA TRP A 71 2.06 -8.19 8.39
C TRP A 71 2.95 -7.41 9.35
N SER A 72 3.16 -6.11 9.09
CA SER A 72 3.98 -5.28 9.95
C SER A 72 3.36 -5.11 11.34
N ASN A 73 2.04 -5.24 11.45
CA ASN A 73 1.32 -5.13 12.71
C ASN A 73 1.20 -6.47 13.44
N GLY A 74 1.79 -7.54 12.89
CA GLY A 74 1.70 -8.85 13.49
C GLY A 74 0.38 -9.56 13.25
N GLU A 75 -0.43 -9.08 12.32
CA GLU A 75 -1.74 -9.65 12.01
C GLU A 75 -1.65 -10.58 10.81
N ALA A 76 -1.01 -11.72 11.01
CA ALA A 76 -0.72 -12.67 9.94
C ALA A 76 -1.97 -13.15 9.22
N GLY A 77 -3.07 -13.37 9.95
CA GLY A 77 -4.31 -13.83 9.34
C GLY A 77 -4.91 -12.83 8.37
N LYS A 78 -4.88 -11.54 8.72
CA LYS A 78 -5.36 -10.48 7.83
C LYS A 78 -4.46 -10.37 6.62
N ALA A 79 -3.14 -10.47 6.82
CA ALA A 79 -2.20 -10.41 5.73
C ALA A 79 -2.47 -11.54 4.73
N GLU A 80 -2.65 -12.73 5.24
CA GLU A 80 -2.91 -13.89 4.39
C GLU A 80 -4.20 -13.75 3.60
N SER A 81 -5.28 -13.30 4.25
CA SER A 81 -6.57 -13.09 3.59
C SER A 81 -6.47 -12.13 2.42
N ASN A 82 -5.82 -10.99 2.65
CA ASN A 82 -5.66 -10.00 1.59
C ASN A 82 -4.76 -10.50 0.48
N TRP A 83 -3.71 -11.24 0.84
CA TRP A 83 -2.76 -11.74 -0.15
C TRP A 83 -3.39 -12.77 -1.10
N ILE A 84 -4.27 -13.63 -0.57
CA ILE A 84 -4.98 -14.58 -1.42
C ILE A 84 -5.75 -13.83 -2.51
N ALA A 85 -6.45 -12.75 -2.11
CA ALA A 85 -7.18 -11.94 -3.08
C ALA A 85 -6.24 -11.31 -4.11
N VAL A 86 -5.07 -10.80 -3.66
CA VAL A 86 -4.11 -10.18 -4.56
C VAL A 86 -3.63 -11.16 -5.62
N THR A 87 -3.27 -12.37 -5.22
CA THR A 87 -2.72 -13.34 -6.17
C THR A 87 -3.73 -13.72 -7.25
N GLU A 88 -5.02 -13.67 -6.91
CA GLU A 88 -6.06 -13.95 -7.89
C GLU A 88 -6.31 -12.75 -8.79
N LEU A 89 -6.16 -11.54 -8.25
CA LEU A 89 -6.44 -10.33 -9.01
C LEU A 89 -5.28 -9.93 -9.90
N ASP A 90 -4.04 -9.97 -9.37
CA ASP A 90 -2.89 -9.49 -10.11
C ASP A 90 -1.59 -10.03 -9.51
N PRO A 91 -1.04 -11.11 -10.08
CA PRO A 91 0.17 -11.74 -9.53
C PRO A 91 1.43 -10.87 -9.62
N ARG A 92 1.40 -9.75 -10.36
CA ARG A 92 2.57 -8.90 -10.47
C ARG A 92 2.99 -8.28 -9.13
N TYR A 93 2.08 -8.23 -8.16
CA TYR A 93 2.39 -7.66 -6.84
C TYR A 93 3.40 -8.49 -6.05
N SER A 94 3.76 -9.67 -6.52
CA SER A 94 4.83 -10.46 -5.90
C SER A 94 6.21 -10.10 -6.44
N ASP A 95 6.31 -9.22 -7.43
CA ASP A 95 7.56 -8.85 -8.07
C ASP A 95 8.07 -7.53 -7.49
N GLU A 96 9.16 -7.61 -6.74
CA GLU A 96 9.75 -6.45 -6.08
C GLU A 96 10.14 -5.35 -7.06
N GLU A 97 10.74 -5.71 -8.18
CA GLU A 97 11.15 -4.72 -9.17
C GLU A 97 9.97 -4.02 -9.79
N TRP A 98 8.91 -4.75 -10.05
CA TRP A 98 7.69 -4.17 -10.60
C TRP A 98 7.08 -3.16 -9.62
N LEU A 99 7.04 -3.50 -8.33
CA LEU A 99 6.54 -2.59 -7.31
C LEU A 99 7.37 -1.31 -7.24
N LYS A 100 8.68 -1.47 -7.33
CA LYS A 100 9.60 -0.34 -7.23
C LYS A 100 9.53 0.56 -8.46
N LYS A 101 9.57 -0.02 -9.64
CA LYS A 101 9.74 0.74 -10.89
C LYS A 101 8.44 1.14 -11.55
N ILE A 102 7.43 0.29 -11.48
CA ILE A 102 6.16 0.55 -12.15
C ILE A 102 5.15 1.17 -11.20
N ARG A 103 4.93 0.52 -10.06
CA ARG A 103 3.98 1.03 -9.08
C ARG A 103 4.56 2.12 -8.20
N ARG A 104 5.88 2.20 -8.12
CA ARG A 104 6.60 3.22 -7.35
C ARG A 104 6.20 3.25 -5.88
N TRP A 105 6.07 2.07 -5.32
CA TRP A 105 5.79 1.93 -3.90
C TRP A 105 6.98 2.43 -3.08
N PRO A 106 6.74 3.01 -1.90
CA PRO A 106 7.84 3.37 -0.98
C PRO A 106 8.60 2.13 -0.49
N PRO A 107 9.83 2.32 0.01
CA PRO A 107 10.68 1.18 0.40
C PRO A 107 10.12 0.33 1.54
N GLN A 108 9.54 0.94 2.57
CA GLN A 108 9.11 0.18 3.74
C GLN A 108 7.94 -0.76 3.42
N PRO A 109 6.88 -0.29 2.73
CA PRO A 109 5.83 -1.22 2.30
C PRO A 109 6.35 -2.35 1.42
N ILE A 110 7.28 -2.07 0.51
CA ILE A 110 7.87 -3.13 -0.33
C ILE A 110 8.58 -4.16 0.55
N ARG A 111 9.40 -3.69 1.48
CA ARG A 111 10.16 -4.58 2.37
C ARG A 111 9.22 -5.48 3.16
N ASN A 112 8.17 -4.89 3.72
CA ASN A 112 7.23 -5.66 4.53
C ASN A 112 6.48 -6.70 3.69
N LEU A 113 6.09 -6.34 2.47
CA LEU A 113 5.41 -7.29 1.61
C LEU A 113 6.33 -8.43 1.21
N MET A 114 7.58 -8.12 0.84
CA MET A 114 8.54 -9.16 0.46
C MET A 114 8.85 -10.08 1.64
N ASN A 115 8.97 -9.52 2.85
CA ASN A 115 9.19 -10.34 4.04
C ASN A 115 8.02 -11.29 4.27
N PHE A 116 6.80 -10.82 4.09
CA PHE A 116 5.62 -11.67 4.21
C PHE A 116 5.66 -12.81 3.18
N ILE A 117 5.95 -12.49 1.94
CA ILE A 117 5.98 -13.47 0.86
C ILE A 117 7.05 -14.52 1.12
N ASP A 118 8.23 -14.09 1.57
CA ASP A 118 9.35 -15.00 1.80
C ASP A 118 9.10 -15.97 2.95
N LEU A 119 8.27 -15.59 3.91
CA LEU A 119 7.98 -16.43 5.06
C LEU A 119 6.78 -17.36 4.89
N LYS A 120 6.07 -17.20 3.79
CA LYS A 120 4.92 -18.06 3.53
C LYS A 120 5.30 -19.51 3.25
#